data_db516586fda2bf0b489643a7345e0d2a
#
_entry.id   db516586fda2bf0b489643a7345e0d2a
#
_cell.length_a   1.000
_cell.length_b   1.000
_cell.length_c   1.000
_cell.angle_alpha   90.00
_cell.angle_beta   90.00
_cell.angle_gamma   90.00
#
_symmetry.space_group_name_H-M   'P 1'
#
loop_
_entity.id
_entity.type
_entity.pdbx_description
1 polymer ?
#
loop_
_entity_poly.entity_id
_entity_poly.type
_entity_poly.pdbx_seq_one_letter_code
_entity_poly.pdbx_strand_id
1 'polypeptide(L)'
;MRFYLKFLIGIVIISFLFTINYITPLYITNKEILTLIEVASIVVGGLYFLFIITDGLRSVLEGKGSFSVIIPNIVKYLGYIIIFISVFSALGVTSGEAIVGGAFAGIVIGLALQPILQNFFAGLLIMGTGFISTGDHVRIMSTKITYTPALLPPYKFFSRDFIEQGIEGDVVEIDLFFSRILMDNGREIRIPNFILLESSVIEYSSKLSKEFIVNVRVEFPLNKLDLERVEEQITETLRGFEIVEGPYLYEQSDKDHVVISLKVKSDVENWKKVKSEVLRRLLILRKRIVES
;
A
#
# COMPACT_ATOMS: atom_id res chain seq x y z
N MET A 1 40.03 3.94 15.01
CA MET A 1 41.34 3.26 15.01
C MET A 1 41.28 1.73 14.88
N ARG A 2 40.39 1.03 15.63
CA ARG A 2 40.27 -0.44 15.56
C ARG A 2 39.77 -0.98 14.19
N PHE A 3 38.89 -0.27 13.49
CA PHE A 3 38.35 -0.70 12.19
C PHE A 3 39.41 -0.67 11.09
N TYR A 4 40.17 0.42 10.97
CA TYR A 4 41.25 0.53 9.97
C TYR A 4 42.33 -0.56 10.12
N LEU A 5 42.65 -0.91 11.40
CA LEU A 5 43.60 -1.96 11.66
C LEU A 5 43.08 -3.33 11.20
N LYS A 6 41.82 -3.66 11.48
CA LYS A 6 41.16 -4.90 11.02
C LYS A 6 41.11 -4.94 9.49
N PHE A 7 40.81 -3.81 8.83
CA PHE A 7 40.77 -3.71 7.37
C PHE A 7 42.16 -3.95 6.76
N LEU A 8 43.22 -3.37 7.33
CA LEU A 8 44.59 -3.53 6.87
C LEU A 8 45.05 -4.98 7.04
N ILE A 9 44.77 -5.61 8.18
CA ILE A 9 45.03 -7.05 8.39
C ILE A 9 44.27 -7.89 7.36
N GLY A 10 43.03 -7.53 7.00
CA GLY A 10 42.24 -8.20 5.97
C GLY A 10 42.90 -8.16 4.60
N ILE A 11 43.41 -7.02 4.19
CA ILE A 11 44.14 -6.88 2.93
C ILE A 11 45.36 -7.79 2.94
N VAL A 12 46.11 -7.84 4.03
CA VAL A 12 47.28 -8.72 4.15
C VAL A 12 46.88 -10.20 4.05
N ILE A 13 45.83 -10.63 4.75
CA ILE A 13 45.35 -12.02 4.69
C ILE A 13 44.88 -12.38 3.29
N ILE A 14 44.05 -11.54 2.65
CA ILE A 14 43.55 -11.82 1.29
C ILE A 14 44.69 -11.85 0.29
N SER A 15 45.67 -10.93 0.37
CA SER A 15 46.86 -10.91 -0.46
C SER A 15 47.67 -12.18 -0.26
N PHE A 16 47.87 -12.62 0.97
CA PHE A 16 48.59 -13.85 1.30
C PHE A 16 47.90 -15.11 0.73
N LEU A 17 46.59 -15.21 0.90
CA LEU A 17 45.78 -16.29 0.36
C LEU A 17 45.82 -16.33 -1.18
N PHE A 18 45.75 -15.16 -1.81
CA PHE A 18 45.89 -15.03 -3.26
C PHE A 18 47.28 -15.50 -3.74
N THR A 19 48.33 -15.09 -3.03
CA THR A 19 49.71 -15.47 -3.33
C THR A 19 49.89 -16.99 -3.19
N ILE A 20 49.34 -17.60 -2.14
CA ILE A 20 49.38 -19.06 -1.95
C ILE A 20 48.70 -19.73 -3.14
N ASN A 21 47.48 -19.37 -3.50
CA ASN A 21 46.76 -19.98 -4.62
C ASN A 21 47.48 -19.82 -5.97
N TYR A 22 48.23 -18.72 -6.13
CA TYR A 22 49.01 -18.49 -7.34
C TYR A 22 50.30 -19.32 -7.40
N ILE A 23 51.00 -19.46 -6.26
CA ILE A 23 52.34 -20.13 -6.20
C ILE A 23 52.20 -21.64 -6.07
N THR A 24 51.22 -22.15 -5.33
CA THR A 24 51.08 -23.59 -5.01
C THR A 24 51.00 -24.51 -6.25
N PRO A 25 50.28 -24.14 -7.35
CA PRO A 25 50.26 -24.94 -8.57
C PRO A 25 51.62 -25.12 -9.26
N LEU A 26 52.59 -24.26 -8.95
CA LEU A 26 53.95 -24.34 -9.51
C LEU A 26 54.79 -25.46 -8.85
N TYR A 27 54.44 -25.83 -7.60
CA TYR A 27 55.20 -26.79 -6.81
C TYR A 27 54.43 -28.08 -6.51
N ILE A 28 53.12 -28.05 -6.54
CA ILE A 28 52.24 -29.17 -6.21
C ILE A 28 51.42 -29.53 -7.45
N THR A 29 51.57 -30.75 -7.93
CA THR A 29 50.83 -31.27 -9.08
C THR A 29 49.61 -32.11 -8.69
N ASN A 30 49.45 -32.41 -7.39
CA ASN A 30 48.32 -33.19 -6.91
C ASN A 30 47.06 -32.29 -6.86
N LYS A 31 46.08 -32.62 -7.70
CA LYS A 31 44.82 -31.87 -7.83
C LYS A 31 44.01 -31.81 -6.53
N GLU A 32 43.98 -32.90 -5.76
CA GLU A 32 43.22 -32.95 -4.51
C GLU A 32 43.77 -31.95 -3.48
N ILE A 33 45.12 -31.86 -3.37
CA ILE A 33 45.74 -30.90 -2.46
C ILE A 33 45.50 -29.46 -2.92
N LEU A 34 45.59 -29.20 -4.22
CA LEU A 34 45.29 -27.87 -4.79
C LEU A 34 43.86 -27.44 -4.50
N THR A 35 42.89 -28.32 -4.75
CA THR A 35 41.47 -28.04 -4.45
C THR A 35 41.26 -27.80 -2.95
N LEU A 36 41.96 -28.54 -2.09
CA LEU A 36 41.83 -28.36 -0.63
C LEU A 36 42.35 -26.98 -0.16
N ILE A 37 43.49 -26.54 -0.76
CA ILE A 37 44.06 -25.22 -0.49
C ILE A 37 43.13 -24.12 -1.02
N GLU A 38 42.56 -24.28 -2.20
CA GLU A 38 41.61 -23.34 -2.78
C GLU A 38 40.35 -23.20 -1.90
N VAL A 39 39.74 -24.33 -1.51
CA VAL A 39 38.57 -24.34 -0.62
C VAL A 39 38.88 -23.70 0.74
N ALA A 40 40.03 -24.05 1.34
CA ALA A 40 40.45 -23.44 2.60
C ALA A 40 40.63 -21.92 2.48
N SER A 41 41.20 -21.47 1.36
CA SER A 41 41.39 -20.04 1.07
C SER A 41 40.07 -19.31 0.90
N ILE A 42 39.09 -19.89 0.18
CA ILE A 42 37.75 -19.35 0.01
C ILE A 42 37.05 -19.22 1.36
N VAL A 43 37.10 -20.27 2.19
CA VAL A 43 36.44 -20.27 3.49
C VAL A 43 37.06 -19.25 4.43
N VAL A 44 38.37 -19.29 4.63
CA VAL A 44 39.08 -18.40 5.55
C VAL A 44 39.00 -16.95 5.09
N GLY A 45 39.32 -16.70 3.81
CA GLY A 45 39.26 -15.37 3.22
C GLY A 45 37.83 -14.79 3.19
N GLY A 46 36.87 -15.61 2.80
CA GLY A 46 35.47 -15.26 2.75
C GLY A 46 34.90 -14.94 4.12
N LEU A 47 35.13 -15.78 5.12
CA LEU A 47 34.67 -15.55 6.49
C LEU A 47 35.30 -14.29 7.11
N TYR A 48 36.59 -14.07 6.87
CA TYR A 48 37.26 -12.89 7.38
C TYR A 48 36.78 -11.61 6.70
N PHE A 49 36.60 -11.65 5.38
CA PHE A 49 36.03 -10.51 4.63
C PHE A 49 34.62 -10.18 5.09
N LEU A 50 33.80 -11.21 5.28
CA LEU A 50 32.44 -11.06 5.80
C LEU A 50 32.43 -10.49 7.23
N PHE A 51 33.37 -10.89 8.07
CA PHE A 51 33.53 -10.34 9.40
C PHE A 51 33.83 -8.83 9.36
N ILE A 52 34.75 -8.40 8.49
CA ILE A 52 35.09 -6.96 8.34
C ILE A 52 33.87 -6.15 7.88
N ILE A 53 33.14 -6.63 6.86
CA ILE A 53 31.96 -5.93 6.33
C ILE A 53 30.90 -5.81 7.41
N THR A 54 30.59 -6.91 8.11
CA THR A 54 29.55 -6.90 9.14
C THR A 54 29.91 -6.07 10.35
N ASP A 55 31.17 -6.05 10.77
CA ASP A 55 31.67 -5.20 11.87
C ASP A 55 31.64 -3.71 11.46
N GLY A 56 32.02 -3.40 10.23
CA GLY A 56 31.90 -2.04 9.66
C GLY A 56 30.47 -1.54 9.59
N LEU A 57 29.56 -2.36 9.09
CA LEU A 57 28.13 -2.04 9.04
C LEU A 57 27.56 -1.80 10.44
N ARG A 58 27.92 -2.61 11.43
CA ARG A 58 27.49 -2.42 12.83
C ARG A 58 27.94 -1.06 13.36
N SER A 59 29.20 -0.67 13.08
CA SER A 59 29.72 0.62 13.54
C SER A 59 29.07 1.82 12.87
N VAL A 60 28.72 1.72 11.59
CA VAL A 60 28.03 2.80 10.85
C VAL A 60 26.55 2.93 11.26
N LEU A 61 25.94 1.79 11.61
CA LEU A 61 24.53 1.74 12.01
C LEU A 61 24.32 1.83 13.52
N GLU A 62 25.36 2.03 14.30
CA GLU A 62 25.30 2.22 15.73
C GLU A 62 24.38 3.41 16.09
N GLY A 63 23.43 3.18 17.00
CA GLY A 63 22.42 4.17 17.36
C GLY A 63 21.19 4.25 16.46
N LYS A 64 21.12 3.48 15.35
CA LYS A 64 19.97 3.47 14.43
C LYS A 64 18.92 2.38 14.78
N GLY A 65 18.74 2.08 16.05
CA GLY A 65 17.73 1.13 16.54
C GLY A 65 17.90 -0.27 15.96
N SER A 66 16.81 -0.90 15.57
CA SER A 66 16.79 -2.28 15.07
C SER A 66 17.63 -2.49 13.80
N PHE A 67 17.86 -1.47 12.99
CA PHE A 67 18.65 -1.56 11.77
C PHE A 67 20.11 -1.90 12.03
N SER A 68 20.66 -1.51 13.18
CA SER A 68 22.04 -1.84 13.58
C SER A 68 22.28 -3.34 13.77
N VAL A 69 21.24 -4.12 13.98
CA VAL A 69 21.30 -5.58 14.15
C VAL A 69 20.82 -6.31 12.89
N ILE A 70 19.74 -5.86 12.28
CA ILE A 70 19.08 -6.54 11.15
C ILE A 70 19.97 -6.52 9.91
N ILE A 71 20.47 -5.34 9.51
CA ILE A 71 21.23 -5.20 8.26
C ILE A 71 22.55 -6.01 8.27
N PRO A 72 23.41 -5.94 9.32
CA PRO A 72 24.61 -6.77 9.38
C PRO A 72 24.30 -8.27 9.37
N ASN A 73 23.20 -8.71 10.00
CA ASN A 73 22.82 -10.11 9.99
C ASN A 73 22.37 -10.59 8.60
N ILE A 74 21.58 -9.79 7.87
CA ILE A 74 21.20 -10.10 6.48
C ILE A 74 22.45 -10.24 5.62
N VAL A 75 23.38 -9.28 5.67
CA VAL A 75 24.64 -9.32 4.90
C VAL A 75 25.46 -10.55 5.29
N LYS A 76 25.48 -10.90 6.57
CA LYS A 76 26.18 -12.10 7.07
C LYS A 76 25.60 -13.38 6.48
N TYR A 77 24.28 -13.56 6.47
CA TYR A 77 23.65 -14.76 5.91
C TYR A 77 23.82 -14.83 4.38
N LEU A 78 23.69 -13.72 3.67
CA LEU A 78 23.96 -13.68 2.24
C LEU A 78 25.43 -14.02 1.93
N GLY A 79 26.35 -13.52 2.74
CA GLY A 79 27.77 -13.85 2.60
C GLY A 79 28.05 -15.34 2.81
N TYR A 80 27.40 -15.99 3.78
CA TYR A 80 27.53 -17.45 3.96
C TYR A 80 27.05 -18.23 2.73
N ILE A 81 25.94 -17.79 2.11
CA ILE A 81 25.46 -18.41 0.86
C ILE A 81 26.47 -18.24 -0.25
N ILE A 82 27.08 -17.06 -0.41
CA ILE A 82 28.10 -16.81 -1.43
C ILE A 82 29.34 -17.69 -1.19
N ILE A 83 29.84 -17.78 0.06
CA ILE A 83 30.98 -18.65 0.40
C ILE A 83 30.63 -20.10 0.10
N PHE A 84 29.45 -20.56 0.48
CA PHE A 84 29.00 -21.93 0.19
C PHE A 84 29.00 -22.24 -1.31
N ILE A 85 28.41 -21.37 -2.14
CA ILE A 85 28.42 -21.54 -3.60
C ILE A 85 29.85 -21.57 -4.17
N SER A 86 30.71 -20.66 -3.68
CA SER A 86 32.10 -20.60 -4.12
C SER A 86 32.88 -21.88 -3.78
N VAL A 87 32.65 -22.48 -2.60
CA VAL A 87 33.24 -23.78 -2.21
C VAL A 87 32.77 -24.89 -3.13
N PHE A 88 31.48 -24.98 -3.43
CA PHE A 88 30.94 -25.97 -4.36
C PHE A 88 31.53 -25.84 -5.77
N SER A 89 31.70 -24.60 -6.23
CA SER A 89 32.36 -24.32 -7.51
C SER A 89 33.80 -24.80 -7.53
N ALA A 90 34.57 -24.55 -6.46
CA ALA A 90 35.97 -25.00 -6.32
C ALA A 90 36.10 -26.54 -6.26
N LEU A 91 35.11 -27.23 -5.67
CA LEU A 91 35.02 -28.68 -5.64
C LEU A 91 34.68 -29.31 -7.01
N GLY A 92 34.50 -28.48 -8.06
CA GLY A 92 34.16 -28.96 -9.39
C GLY A 92 32.69 -29.42 -9.54
N VAL A 93 31.83 -29.12 -8.57
CA VAL A 93 30.39 -29.40 -8.66
C VAL A 93 29.75 -28.38 -9.62
N THR A 94 30.18 -28.44 -10.88
CA THR A 94 29.60 -27.64 -11.98
C THR A 94 28.59 -28.46 -12.78
N SER A 95 28.13 -29.60 -12.21
CA SER A 95 27.17 -30.48 -12.86
C SER A 95 25.86 -29.74 -13.09
N GLY A 96 25.16 -30.06 -14.20
CA GLY A 96 23.83 -29.50 -14.49
C GLY A 96 22.86 -29.60 -13.32
N GLU A 97 23.03 -30.58 -12.44
CA GLU A 97 22.27 -30.79 -11.21
C GLU A 97 22.42 -29.65 -10.20
N ALA A 98 23.62 -29.10 -10.01
CA ALA A 98 23.86 -27.96 -9.10
C ALA A 98 23.22 -26.68 -9.66
N ILE A 99 23.28 -26.49 -10.99
CA ILE A 99 22.65 -25.36 -11.67
C ILE A 99 21.11 -25.45 -11.53
N VAL A 100 20.55 -26.64 -11.80
CA VAL A 100 19.11 -26.87 -11.65
C VAL A 100 18.65 -26.71 -10.21
N GLY A 101 19.37 -27.25 -9.23
CA GLY A 101 19.10 -27.10 -7.81
C GLY A 101 19.16 -25.63 -7.35
N GLY A 102 20.17 -24.88 -7.81
CA GLY A 102 20.33 -23.46 -7.54
C GLY A 102 19.20 -22.61 -8.15
N ALA A 103 18.80 -22.90 -9.39
CA ALA A 103 17.69 -22.25 -10.05
C ALA A 103 16.37 -22.51 -9.32
N PHE A 104 16.11 -23.76 -8.91
CA PHE A 104 14.93 -24.11 -8.13
C PHE A 104 14.90 -23.39 -6.77
N ALA A 105 16.01 -23.38 -6.04
CA ALA A 105 16.13 -22.66 -4.79
C ALA A 105 15.88 -21.14 -4.97
N GLY A 106 16.42 -20.56 -6.06
CA GLY A 106 16.18 -19.16 -6.44
C GLY A 106 14.70 -18.86 -6.68
N ILE A 107 13.99 -19.75 -7.37
CA ILE A 107 12.53 -19.61 -7.60
C ILE A 107 11.78 -19.66 -6.27
N VAL A 108 12.08 -20.61 -5.40
CA VAL A 108 11.41 -20.75 -4.08
C VAL A 108 11.63 -19.48 -3.23
N ILE A 109 12.87 -19.00 -3.17
CA ILE A 109 13.20 -17.76 -2.44
C ILE A 109 12.48 -16.56 -3.07
N GLY A 110 12.46 -16.46 -4.39
CA GLY A 110 11.77 -15.40 -5.13
C GLY A 110 10.27 -15.37 -4.81
N LEU A 111 9.62 -16.53 -4.83
CA LEU A 111 8.19 -16.65 -4.44
C LEU A 111 7.95 -16.29 -2.97
N ALA A 112 8.86 -16.67 -2.07
CA ALA A 112 8.76 -16.30 -0.65
C ALA A 112 8.92 -14.80 -0.41
N LEU A 113 9.74 -14.10 -1.20
CA LEU A 113 9.97 -12.67 -1.14
C LEU A 113 8.95 -11.85 -1.93
N GLN A 114 8.15 -12.47 -2.77
CA GLN A 114 7.21 -11.82 -3.67
C GLN A 114 6.33 -10.76 -2.97
N PRO A 115 5.69 -11.02 -1.81
CA PRO A 115 4.83 -10.01 -1.17
C PRO A 115 5.61 -8.77 -0.69
N ILE A 116 6.86 -8.95 -0.29
CA ILE A 116 7.74 -7.86 0.14
C ILE A 116 8.09 -6.98 -1.06
N LEU A 117 8.55 -7.61 -2.16
CA LEU A 117 8.91 -6.92 -3.39
C LEU A 117 7.71 -6.20 -4.02
N GLN A 118 6.53 -6.81 -4.01
CA GLN A 118 5.30 -6.18 -4.51
C GLN A 118 4.99 -4.87 -3.77
N ASN A 119 5.06 -4.87 -2.44
CA ASN A 119 4.83 -3.67 -1.65
C ASN A 119 5.90 -2.60 -1.86
N PHE A 120 7.17 -3.01 -1.97
CA PHE A 120 8.28 -2.11 -2.24
C PHE A 120 8.11 -1.40 -3.59
N PHE A 121 7.88 -2.15 -4.67
CA PHE A 121 7.68 -1.56 -6.00
C PHE A 121 6.39 -0.75 -6.09
N ALA A 122 5.32 -1.19 -5.43
CA ALA A 122 4.09 -0.41 -5.35
C ALA A 122 4.32 0.94 -4.66
N GLY A 123 5.07 0.98 -3.54
CA GLY A 123 5.44 2.22 -2.87
C GLY A 123 6.24 3.17 -3.76
N LEU A 124 7.23 2.65 -4.49
CA LEU A 124 8.00 3.44 -5.46
C LEU A 124 7.11 4.00 -6.58
N LEU A 125 6.18 3.20 -7.10
CA LEU A 125 5.23 3.63 -8.13
C LEU A 125 4.28 4.72 -7.62
N ILE A 126 3.69 4.53 -6.43
CA ILE A 126 2.79 5.52 -5.82
C ILE A 126 3.51 6.86 -5.65
N MET A 127 4.72 6.85 -5.06
CA MET A 127 5.51 8.06 -4.85
C MET A 127 6.00 8.68 -6.18
N GLY A 128 6.39 7.84 -7.14
CA GLY A 128 6.95 8.30 -8.41
C GLY A 128 5.90 8.83 -9.40
N THR A 129 4.69 8.29 -9.37
CA THR A 129 3.61 8.70 -10.28
C THR A 129 2.69 9.75 -9.68
N GLY A 130 2.73 9.94 -8.35
CA GLY A 130 1.76 10.78 -7.66
C GLY A 130 0.35 10.21 -7.70
N PHE A 131 0.21 8.87 -7.72
CA PHE A 131 -1.10 8.18 -7.69
C PHE A 131 -1.98 8.65 -6.55
N ILE A 132 -1.39 8.87 -5.38
CA ILE A 132 -1.91 9.62 -4.25
C ILE A 132 -0.75 10.37 -3.63
N SER A 133 -1.03 11.47 -2.92
CA SER A 133 -0.02 12.31 -2.28
C SER A 133 -0.34 12.52 -0.81
N THR A 134 0.69 12.78 -0.01
CA THR A 134 0.50 13.15 1.39
C THR A 134 -0.34 14.43 1.49
N GLY A 135 -1.38 14.41 2.30
CA GLY A 135 -2.35 15.49 2.45
C GLY A 135 -3.60 15.34 1.60
N ASP A 136 -3.66 14.35 0.69
CA ASP A 136 -4.87 14.09 -0.07
C ASP A 136 -5.96 13.49 0.82
N HIS A 137 -7.19 13.97 0.66
CA HIS A 137 -8.37 13.34 1.23
C HIS A 137 -8.91 12.33 0.23
N VAL A 138 -8.91 11.06 0.62
CA VAL A 138 -9.21 9.95 -0.30
C VAL A 138 -10.22 8.98 0.29
N ARG A 139 -10.98 8.32 -0.60
CA ARG A 139 -11.74 7.12 -0.28
C ARG A 139 -11.17 5.94 -1.04
N ILE A 140 -10.76 4.91 -0.32
CA ILE A 140 -10.10 3.72 -0.84
C ILE A 140 -11.08 2.55 -0.78
N MET A 141 -11.37 1.97 -1.93
CA MET A 141 -12.25 0.82 -2.08
C MET A 141 -11.43 -0.39 -2.55
N SER A 142 -11.39 -1.44 -1.74
CA SER A 142 -10.68 -2.67 -2.06
C SER A 142 -11.41 -3.89 -1.53
N THR A 143 -11.44 -4.95 -2.30
CA THR A 143 -11.98 -6.25 -1.86
C THR A 143 -11.07 -6.94 -0.84
N LYS A 144 -9.81 -6.53 -0.77
CA LYS A 144 -8.81 -7.06 0.17
C LYS A 144 -8.87 -6.40 1.54
N ILE A 145 -9.54 -5.25 1.65
CA ILE A 145 -9.76 -4.55 2.91
C ILE A 145 -11.19 -4.84 3.33
N THR A 146 -11.35 -5.74 4.31
CA THR A 146 -12.67 -6.09 4.82
C THR A 146 -13.20 -4.95 5.69
N TYR A 147 -13.82 -3.97 5.09
CA TYR A 147 -14.67 -3.03 5.78
C TYR A 147 -16.08 -3.61 5.80
N THR A 148 -16.48 -4.18 6.92
CA THR A 148 -17.87 -4.59 7.12
C THR A 148 -18.61 -3.37 7.69
N PRO A 149 -19.36 -2.61 6.88
CA PRO A 149 -20.31 -1.67 7.48
C PRO A 149 -21.22 -2.52 8.36
N ALA A 150 -21.58 -1.99 9.52
CA ALA A 150 -22.55 -2.65 10.37
C ALA A 150 -23.71 -3.08 9.46
N LEU A 151 -23.98 -4.38 9.40
CA LEU A 151 -25.11 -4.94 8.67
C LEU A 151 -26.38 -4.44 9.33
N LEU A 152 -26.74 -3.21 9.01
CA LEU A 152 -28.08 -2.70 9.29
C LEU A 152 -29.00 -3.45 8.35
N PRO A 153 -30.12 -3.95 8.86
CA PRO A 153 -31.10 -4.61 8.01
C PRO A 153 -31.43 -3.67 6.84
N PRO A 154 -31.73 -4.21 5.64
CA PRO A 154 -32.04 -3.43 4.46
C PRO A 154 -33.34 -2.67 4.67
N TYR A 155 -33.30 -1.58 5.43
CA TYR A 155 -34.39 -0.66 5.53
C TYR A 155 -34.49 0.16 4.25
N LYS A 156 -35.68 0.34 3.76
CA LYS A 156 -36.11 1.03 2.54
C LYS A 156 -35.57 2.48 2.37
N PHE A 157 -34.84 3.00 3.36
CA PHE A 157 -34.57 4.42 3.51
C PHE A 157 -33.11 4.84 3.30
N PHE A 158 -32.20 3.90 2.97
CA PHE A 158 -30.81 4.28 2.78
C PHE A 158 -30.55 4.73 1.34
N SER A 159 -30.08 5.95 1.18
CA SER A 159 -29.50 6.37 -0.10
C SER A 159 -28.26 5.52 -0.38
N ARG A 160 -28.02 5.17 -1.63
CA ARG A 160 -26.80 4.43 -2.07
C ARG A 160 -25.52 5.08 -1.60
N ASP A 161 -25.52 6.40 -1.38
CA ASP A 161 -24.37 7.17 -0.87
C ASP A 161 -23.93 6.74 0.54
N PHE A 162 -24.79 6.07 1.31
CA PHE A 162 -24.45 5.50 2.63
C PHE A 162 -23.80 4.11 2.55
N ILE A 163 -23.86 3.46 1.39
CA ILE A 163 -23.34 2.09 1.17
C ILE A 163 -22.04 2.13 0.36
N GLU A 164 -21.47 3.29 0.12
CA GLU A 164 -20.14 3.34 -0.48
C GLU A 164 -19.14 2.69 0.47
N GLN A 165 -18.81 1.44 0.13
CA GLN A 165 -17.81 0.67 0.85
C GLN A 165 -16.46 1.34 0.65
N GLY A 166 -15.67 1.44 1.71
CA GLY A 166 -14.32 1.96 1.61
C GLY A 166 -13.86 2.62 2.90
N ILE A 167 -12.59 2.95 2.92
CA ILE A 167 -11.94 3.72 3.98
C ILE A 167 -11.80 5.14 3.48
N GLU A 168 -12.38 6.10 4.20
CA GLU A 168 -12.27 7.53 3.92
C GLU A 168 -11.36 8.19 4.96
N GLY A 169 -10.48 9.07 4.51
CA GLY A 169 -9.55 9.79 5.37
C GLY A 169 -8.42 10.47 4.63
N ASP A 170 -7.54 11.10 5.40
CA ASP A 170 -6.39 11.86 4.89
C ASP A 170 -5.14 11.00 4.81
N VAL A 171 -4.42 11.08 3.71
CA VAL A 171 -3.12 10.42 3.54
C VAL A 171 -2.07 11.15 4.37
N VAL A 172 -1.61 10.52 5.45
CA VAL A 172 -0.63 11.12 6.38
C VAL A 172 0.80 10.92 5.89
N GLU A 173 1.09 9.70 5.41
CA GLU A 173 2.44 9.32 5.01
C GLU A 173 2.43 8.15 4.03
N ILE A 174 3.35 8.17 3.10
CA ILE A 174 3.58 7.09 2.13
C ILE A 174 5.01 6.60 2.33
N ASP A 175 5.14 5.40 2.91
CA ASP A 175 6.42 4.70 3.09
C ASP A 175 6.65 3.70 1.95
N LEU A 176 7.83 3.07 1.89
CA LEU A 176 8.18 2.07 0.87
C LEU A 176 7.28 0.83 0.87
N PHE A 177 6.74 0.43 2.02
CA PHE A 177 5.95 -0.81 2.15
C PHE A 177 4.49 -0.57 2.50
N PHE A 178 4.19 0.53 3.21
CA PHE A 178 2.87 0.85 3.75
C PHE A 178 2.58 2.33 3.58
N SER A 179 1.32 2.66 3.34
CA SER A 179 0.80 4.02 3.45
C SER A 179 -0.05 4.16 4.70
N ARG A 180 0.03 5.30 5.39
CA ARG A 180 -0.73 5.63 6.59
C ARG A 180 -1.85 6.60 6.25
N ILE A 181 -3.05 6.27 6.68
CA ILE A 181 -4.24 7.07 6.45
C ILE A 181 -4.91 7.34 7.78
N LEU A 182 -5.19 8.59 8.06
CA LEU A 182 -5.99 9.05 9.20
C LEU A 182 -7.45 9.07 8.76
N MET A 183 -8.23 8.11 9.24
CA MET A 183 -9.65 8.01 8.93
C MET A 183 -10.44 9.15 9.58
N ASP A 184 -11.59 9.50 9.01
CA ASP A 184 -12.52 10.54 9.52
C ASP A 184 -12.96 10.32 10.98
N ASN A 185 -12.90 9.08 11.46
CA ASN A 185 -13.20 8.73 12.86
C ASN A 185 -12.01 8.94 13.83
N GLY A 186 -10.92 9.54 13.36
CA GLY A 186 -9.70 9.81 14.14
C GLY A 186 -8.78 8.60 14.34
N ARG A 187 -9.07 7.45 13.71
CA ARG A 187 -8.21 6.27 13.78
C ARG A 187 -7.24 6.23 12.62
N GLU A 188 -6.03 5.78 12.89
CA GLU A 188 -5.00 5.58 11.88
C GLU A 188 -5.02 4.14 11.37
N ILE A 189 -5.00 3.97 10.05
CA ILE A 189 -4.85 2.68 9.39
C ILE A 189 -3.57 2.66 8.55
N ARG A 190 -2.90 1.51 8.52
CA ARG A 190 -1.75 1.25 7.65
C ARG A 190 -2.17 0.26 6.58
N ILE A 191 -2.06 0.67 5.34
CA ILE A 191 -2.43 -0.14 4.18
C ILE A 191 -1.15 -0.54 3.44
N PRO A 192 -0.92 -1.83 3.17
CA PRO A 192 0.17 -2.27 2.30
C PRO A 192 0.07 -1.59 0.94
N ASN A 193 1.18 -1.05 0.43
CA ASN A 193 1.18 -0.27 -0.81
C ASN A 193 0.66 -1.04 -2.02
N PHE A 194 0.92 -2.34 -2.09
CA PHE A 194 0.42 -3.19 -3.16
C PHE A 194 -1.13 -3.25 -3.15
N ILE A 195 -1.75 -3.34 -1.97
CA ILE A 195 -3.22 -3.31 -1.85
C ILE A 195 -3.75 -1.94 -2.28
N LEU A 196 -3.08 -0.87 -1.90
CA LEU A 196 -3.47 0.49 -2.25
C LEU A 196 -3.43 0.72 -3.77
N LEU A 197 -2.36 0.25 -4.43
CA LEU A 197 -2.21 0.35 -5.89
C LEU A 197 -3.26 -0.47 -6.66
N GLU A 198 -3.72 -1.59 -6.10
CA GLU A 198 -4.80 -2.42 -6.67
C GLU A 198 -6.21 -1.94 -6.30
N SER A 199 -6.31 -0.90 -5.47
CA SER A 199 -7.59 -0.34 -5.02
C SER A 199 -8.13 0.70 -5.99
N SER A 200 -9.45 0.86 -6.00
CA SER A 200 -10.06 2.05 -6.59
C SER A 200 -9.98 3.19 -5.58
N VAL A 201 -9.42 4.31 -5.98
CA VAL A 201 -9.25 5.48 -5.12
C VAL A 201 -10.07 6.63 -5.68
N ILE A 202 -10.94 7.20 -4.84
CA ILE A 202 -11.62 8.46 -5.12
C ILE A 202 -10.86 9.54 -4.37
N GLU A 203 -10.34 10.52 -5.10
CA GLU A 203 -9.64 11.67 -4.54
C GLU A 203 -10.60 12.86 -4.45
N TYR A 204 -10.76 13.40 -3.26
CA TYR A 204 -11.60 14.58 -3.01
C TYR A 204 -10.81 15.88 -3.00
N SER A 205 -9.49 15.81 -2.87
CA SER A 205 -8.58 16.97 -2.81
C SER A 205 -8.17 17.47 -4.19
N SER A 206 -8.62 16.80 -5.24
CA SER A 206 -8.20 17.11 -6.62
C SER A 206 -8.46 18.57 -6.98
N LYS A 207 -7.42 19.26 -7.40
CA LYS A 207 -7.48 20.64 -7.90
C LYS A 207 -8.36 20.79 -9.15
N LEU A 208 -8.75 19.68 -9.77
CA LEU A 208 -9.53 19.63 -11.01
C LEU A 208 -11.04 19.74 -10.76
N SER A 209 -11.53 19.41 -9.58
CA SER A 209 -12.95 19.53 -9.24
C SER A 209 -13.11 20.13 -7.85
N LYS A 210 -13.35 21.44 -7.80
CA LYS A 210 -13.80 22.12 -6.57
C LYS A 210 -15.29 21.90 -6.30
N GLU A 211 -15.98 21.24 -7.22
CA GLU A 211 -17.41 21.05 -7.22
C GLU A 211 -17.77 19.64 -6.81
N PHE A 212 -18.55 19.51 -5.77
CA PHE A 212 -19.08 18.24 -5.30
C PHE A 212 -20.58 18.18 -5.63
N ILE A 213 -21.01 17.10 -6.27
CA ILE A 213 -22.43 16.90 -6.58
C ILE A 213 -23.03 16.00 -5.50
N VAL A 214 -23.94 16.56 -4.74
CA VAL A 214 -24.63 15.89 -3.64
C VAL A 214 -25.94 15.30 -4.13
N ASN A 215 -26.10 14.00 -4.02
CA ASN A 215 -27.37 13.33 -4.30
C ASN A 215 -28.26 13.34 -3.03
N VAL A 216 -29.50 13.82 -3.18
CA VAL A 216 -30.50 13.83 -2.11
C VAL A 216 -31.75 13.11 -2.58
N ARG A 217 -32.18 12.14 -1.76
CA ARG A 217 -33.38 11.34 -2.02
C ARG A 217 -34.34 11.47 -0.84
N VAL A 218 -35.59 11.69 -1.14
CA VAL A 218 -36.68 11.79 -0.13
C VAL A 218 -37.88 11.01 -0.61
N GLU A 219 -38.51 10.30 0.29
CA GLU A 219 -39.75 9.58 0.09
C GLU A 219 -40.98 10.44 0.40
N PHE A 220 -41.94 10.46 -0.52
CA PHE A 220 -43.21 11.17 -0.35
C PHE A 220 -44.39 10.19 -0.45
N PRO A 221 -45.48 10.39 0.34
CA PRO A 221 -46.65 9.54 0.22
C PRO A 221 -47.44 9.90 -1.05
N LEU A 222 -47.76 8.91 -1.87
CA LEU A 222 -48.48 9.09 -3.13
C LEU A 222 -49.87 9.62 -2.99
N ASN A 223 -50.59 9.22 -1.93
CA ASN A 223 -51.99 9.60 -1.68
C ASN A 223 -52.20 11.09 -1.36
N LYS A 224 -51.12 11.81 -1.03
CA LYS A 224 -51.12 13.24 -0.66
C LYS A 224 -50.30 14.08 -1.66
N LEU A 225 -49.64 13.45 -2.61
CA LEU A 225 -48.70 14.14 -3.51
C LEU A 225 -49.42 14.54 -4.80
N ASP A 226 -49.35 15.83 -5.12
CA ASP A 226 -49.73 16.34 -6.45
C ASP A 226 -48.55 16.05 -7.41
N LEU A 227 -48.68 14.99 -8.20
CA LEU A 227 -47.63 14.51 -9.11
C LEU A 227 -47.30 15.51 -10.23
N GLU A 228 -48.26 16.44 -10.56
CA GLU A 228 -48.04 17.44 -11.63
C GLU A 228 -47.25 18.66 -11.09
N ARG A 229 -47.37 18.96 -9.81
CA ARG A 229 -46.77 20.16 -9.19
C ARG A 229 -45.61 19.91 -8.25
N VAL A 230 -45.35 18.68 -7.88
CA VAL A 230 -44.34 18.36 -6.87
C VAL A 230 -42.94 18.81 -7.28
N GLU A 231 -42.59 18.70 -8.54
CA GLU A 231 -41.24 19.12 -9.03
C GLU A 231 -41.06 20.63 -8.91
N GLU A 232 -42.11 21.41 -9.21
CA GLU A 232 -42.14 22.87 -9.04
C GLU A 232 -42.05 23.27 -7.58
N GLN A 233 -42.83 22.64 -6.70
CA GLN A 233 -42.82 22.89 -5.25
C GLN A 233 -41.47 22.60 -4.62
N ILE A 234 -40.79 21.53 -5.06
CA ILE A 234 -39.45 21.18 -4.58
C ILE A 234 -38.43 22.23 -5.05
N THR A 235 -38.49 22.61 -6.32
CA THR A 235 -37.61 23.63 -6.88
C THR A 235 -37.76 24.96 -6.16
N GLU A 236 -39.01 25.36 -5.84
CA GLU A 236 -39.28 26.58 -5.09
C GLU A 236 -38.79 26.49 -3.63
N THR A 237 -38.96 25.35 -2.98
CA THR A 237 -38.51 25.10 -1.60
C THR A 237 -36.96 25.14 -1.51
N LEU A 238 -36.27 24.76 -2.57
CA LEU A 238 -34.82 24.73 -2.63
C LEU A 238 -34.22 26.00 -3.26
N ARG A 239 -34.97 27.09 -3.37
CA ARG A 239 -34.39 28.37 -3.83
C ARG A 239 -33.15 28.73 -3.02
N GLY A 240 -32.05 29.06 -3.74
CA GLY A 240 -30.76 29.37 -3.15
C GLY A 240 -29.75 28.19 -3.17
N PHE A 241 -30.19 27.02 -3.63
CA PHE A 241 -29.27 25.91 -3.98
C PHE A 241 -29.18 25.78 -5.50
N GLU A 242 -28.02 25.46 -6.00
CA GLU A 242 -27.78 25.14 -7.42
C GLU A 242 -28.15 23.69 -7.68
N ILE A 243 -29.33 23.44 -8.24
CA ILE A 243 -29.79 22.11 -8.63
C ILE A 243 -29.17 21.79 -9.99
N VAL A 244 -28.34 20.76 -10.04
CA VAL A 244 -27.65 20.30 -11.24
C VAL A 244 -28.53 19.34 -12.03
N GLU A 245 -29.33 18.52 -11.33
CA GLU A 245 -30.14 17.48 -11.95
C GLU A 245 -31.38 17.20 -11.08
N GLY A 246 -32.53 17.05 -11.73
CA GLY A 246 -33.82 16.84 -11.05
C GLY A 246 -34.51 18.15 -10.64
N PRO A 247 -35.50 18.09 -9.74
CA PRO A 247 -36.05 16.88 -9.07
C PRO A 247 -36.72 15.90 -10.04
N TYR A 248 -36.52 14.60 -9.82
CA TYR A 248 -37.16 13.54 -10.62
C TYR A 248 -37.90 12.56 -9.72
N LEU A 249 -39.07 12.09 -10.16
CA LEU A 249 -39.70 10.89 -9.63
C LEU A 249 -38.83 9.70 -10.03
N TYR A 250 -38.05 9.17 -9.10
CA TYR A 250 -36.98 8.23 -9.39
C TYR A 250 -37.45 6.76 -9.38
N GLU A 251 -38.18 6.38 -8.34
CA GLU A 251 -38.72 5.04 -8.19
C GLU A 251 -39.90 5.04 -7.20
N GLN A 252 -40.75 4.04 -7.30
CA GLN A 252 -41.78 3.78 -6.32
C GLN A 252 -41.19 2.83 -5.25
N SER A 253 -41.12 3.28 -4.00
CA SER A 253 -40.51 2.49 -2.92
C SER A 253 -41.42 1.41 -2.38
N ASP A 254 -42.73 1.66 -2.39
CA ASP A 254 -43.80 0.73 -2.06
C ASP A 254 -45.12 1.16 -2.69
N LYS A 255 -46.26 0.53 -2.30
CA LYS A 255 -47.58 0.88 -2.84
C LYS A 255 -48.01 2.32 -2.59
N ASP A 256 -47.52 2.89 -1.49
CA ASP A 256 -48.02 4.15 -0.94
C ASP A 256 -47.00 5.31 -1.02
N HIS A 257 -45.78 5.04 -1.46
CA HIS A 257 -44.70 6.03 -1.47
C HIS A 257 -43.91 6.04 -2.78
N VAL A 258 -43.42 7.24 -3.12
CA VAL A 258 -42.52 7.48 -4.24
C VAL A 258 -41.24 8.15 -3.76
N VAL A 259 -40.13 7.78 -4.35
CA VAL A 259 -38.84 8.40 -4.07
C VAL A 259 -38.58 9.49 -5.09
N ILE A 260 -38.33 10.70 -4.60
CA ILE A 260 -37.88 11.83 -5.40
C ILE A 260 -36.37 11.99 -5.19
N SER A 261 -35.63 12.09 -6.27
CA SER A 261 -34.17 12.26 -6.29
C SER A 261 -33.78 13.54 -6.99
N LEU A 262 -32.80 14.24 -6.45
CA LEU A 262 -32.21 15.42 -7.07
C LEU A 262 -30.72 15.52 -6.72
N LYS A 263 -29.97 16.22 -7.56
CA LYS A 263 -28.55 16.48 -7.36
C LYS A 263 -28.30 17.96 -7.20
N VAL A 264 -27.58 18.34 -6.16
CA VAL A 264 -27.25 19.71 -5.81
C VAL A 264 -25.75 19.91 -5.80
N LYS A 265 -25.31 21.03 -6.34
CA LYS A 265 -23.91 21.43 -6.31
C LYS A 265 -23.52 21.92 -4.92
N SER A 266 -22.31 21.55 -4.50
CA SER A 266 -21.70 21.96 -3.23
C SER A 266 -20.20 22.08 -3.37
N ASP A 267 -19.56 22.72 -2.41
CA ASP A 267 -18.11 22.63 -2.21
C ASP A 267 -17.76 21.33 -1.49
N VAL A 268 -16.56 20.81 -1.76
CA VAL A 268 -16.03 19.58 -1.12
C VAL A 268 -16.07 19.68 0.41
N GLU A 269 -15.77 20.85 0.98
CA GLU A 269 -15.74 21.04 2.43
C GLU A 269 -17.11 21.06 3.09
N ASN A 270 -18.15 21.52 2.36
CA ASN A 270 -19.47 21.79 2.91
C ASN A 270 -20.56 20.80 2.49
N TRP A 271 -20.24 19.79 1.68
CA TRP A 271 -21.23 18.90 1.10
C TRP A 271 -22.14 18.21 2.14
N LYS A 272 -21.59 17.81 3.30
CA LYS A 272 -22.36 17.19 4.40
C LYS A 272 -23.39 18.17 4.96
N LYS A 273 -23.03 19.47 5.11
CA LYS A 273 -23.93 20.52 5.58
C LYS A 273 -25.00 20.84 4.53
N VAL A 274 -24.61 20.96 3.26
CA VAL A 274 -25.52 21.22 2.14
C VAL A 274 -26.53 20.08 2.03
N LYS A 275 -26.08 18.82 2.07
CA LYS A 275 -26.95 17.64 2.06
C LYS A 275 -27.98 17.68 3.20
N SER A 276 -27.51 17.97 4.41
CA SER A 276 -28.37 18.04 5.59
C SER A 276 -29.41 19.15 5.47
N GLU A 277 -29.04 20.31 4.97
CA GLU A 277 -29.96 21.46 4.82
C GLU A 277 -30.99 21.22 3.71
N VAL A 278 -30.58 20.69 2.56
CA VAL A 278 -31.46 20.29 1.47
C VAL A 278 -32.47 19.24 1.96
N LEU A 279 -31.99 18.19 2.63
CA LEU A 279 -32.84 17.16 3.19
C LEU A 279 -33.83 17.71 4.20
N ARG A 280 -33.40 18.62 5.08
CA ARG A 280 -34.25 19.26 6.07
C ARG A 280 -35.41 20.05 5.42
N ARG A 281 -35.11 20.84 4.38
CA ARG A 281 -36.16 21.60 3.67
C ARG A 281 -37.15 20.66 2.97
N LEU A 282 -36.66 19.57 2.36
CA LEU A 282 -37.54 18.59 1.73
C LEU A 282 -38.43 17.85 2.75
N LEU A 283 -37.89 17.53 3.92
CA LEU A 283 -38.68 16.91 4.99
C LEU A 283 -39.74 17.88 5.57
N ILE A 284 -39.44 19.18 5.64
CA ILE A 284 -40.45 20.21 6.03
C ILE A 284 -41.54 20.29 4.97
N LEU A 285 -41.18 20.30 3.69
CA LEU A 285 -42.17 20.26 2.59
C LEU A 285 -43.04 19.02 2.68
N ARG A 286 -42.42 17.85 2.83
CA ARG A 286 -43.12 16.58 3.03
C ARG A 286 -44.14 16.65 4.18
N LYS A 287 -43.72 17.21 5.32
CA LYS A 287 -44.61 17.34 6.48
C LYS A 287 -45.83 18.23 6.16
N ARG A 288 -45.64 19.34 5.47
CA ARG A 288 -46.74 20.21 5.03
C ARG A 288 -47.72 19.49 4.10
N ILE A 289 -47.21 18.71 3.14
CA ILE A 289 -48.04 17.94 2.20
C ILE A 289 -48.85 16.84 2.94
N VAL A 290 -48.27 16.24 3.97
CA VAL A 290 -48.98 15.19 4.75
C VAL A 290 -50.06 15.79 5.65
N GLU A 291 -49.82 17.00 6.20
CA GLU A 291 -50.74 17.70 7.13
C GLU A 291 -51.86 18.46 6.39
N SER A 292 -51.71 18.75 5.08
CA SER A 292 -52.74 19.31 4.22
C SER A 292 -53.70 18.23 3.72
#